data_f190668d2bbfdce36b2d8eb32388096d
#
_entry.id   f190668d2bbfdce36b2d8eb32388096d
#
_cell.length_a   1.000
_cell.length_b   1.000
_cell.length_c   1.000
_cell.angle_alpha   90.00
_cell.angle_beta   90.00
_cell.angle_gamma   90.00
#
_symmetry.space_group_name_H-M   'P 1'
#
loop_
_entity.id
_entity.type
_entity.pdbx_description
1 polymer ?
#
loop_
_entity_poly.entity_id
_entity_poly.type
_entity_poly.pdbx_seq_one_letter_code
_entity_poly.pdbx_strand_id
1 'polypeptide(L)'
;PGISTMAINNRVEDFIVNDLHSRPASKGQYDFPYVLNTSINEVVCHGMPKESEHLKSGMIVNVDITLEKEGLIADSSKMYLIGEVSPLARRLVQKTYEAMWKGIKVVRPGATLGDIGHAIQTYVEGNGYSVVREYCGHGVGREMHEDPQVLHYGIPGTGAVLKEGMVFTIEPMVNAGHAQVKELS
;
A
#
# COMPACT_ATOMS: atom_id res chain seq x y z
N PRO A 1 -0.19 -21.27 0.80
CA PRO A 1 -1.02 -21.64 1.95
C PRO A 1 -0.21 -22.34 3.04
N GLY A 2 -0.60 -22.18 4.31
CA GLY A 2 0.03 -22.85 5.46
C GLY A 2 1.17 -22.11 6.13
N ILE A 3 1.77 -21.11 5.51
CA ILE A 3 2.81 -20.27 6.14
C ILE A 3 2.17 -19.26 7.11
N SER A 4 2.79 -19.02 8.28
CA SER A 4 2.36 -17.93 9.16
C SER A 4 2.83 -16.57 8.65
N THR A 5 2.10 -15.50 8.99
CA THR A 5 2.51 -14.14 8.64
C THR A 5 3.82 -13.77 9.33
N MET A 6 4.09 -14.29 10.53
CA MET A 6 5.37 -14.13 11.21
C MET A 6 6.52 -14.82 10.46
N ALA A 7 6.30 -16.00 9.91
CA ALA A 7 7.35 -16.68 9.12
C ALA A 7 7.71 -15.89 7.85
N ILE A 8 6.73 -15.18 7.26
CA ILE A 8 6.98 -14.24 6.15
C ILE A 8 7.82 -13.07 6.64
N ASN A 9 7.46 -12.47 7.77
CA ASN A 9 8.22 -11.38 8.39
C ASN A 9 9.69 -11.76 8.59
N ASN A 10 9.93 -12.90 9.23
CA ASN A 10 11.29 -13.36 9.54
C ASN A 10 12.11 -13.63 8.28
N ARG A 11 11.49 -14.21 7.25
CA ARG A 11 12.14 -14.45 5.96
C ARG A 11 12.49 -13.15 5.23
N VAL A 12 11.60 -12.16 5.30
CA VAL A 12 11.83 -10.85 4.68
C VAL A 12 12.91 -10.07 5.45
N GLU A 13 12.92 -10.15 6.79
CA GLU A 13 13.98 -9.54 7.60
C GLU A 13 15.36 -10.11 7.22
N ASP A 14 15.47 -11.44 7.15
CA ASP A 14 16.70 -12.11 6.73
C ASP A 14 17.16 -11.64 5.35
N PHE A 15 16.25 -11.57 4.39
CA PHE A 15 16.55 -11.11 3.03
C PHE A 15 16.99 -9.63 2.98
N ILE A 16 16.31 -8.74 3.71
CA ILE A 16 16.66 -7.31 3.75
C ILE A 16 18.06 -7.14 4.34
N VAL A 17 18.35 -7.83 5.45
CA VAL A 17 19.60 -7.64 6.19
C VAL A 17 20.77 -8.35 5.52
N ASN A 18 20.61 -9.63 5.21
CA ASN A 18 21.71 -10.49 4.78
C ASN A 18 21.93 -10.50 3.26
N ASP A 19 20.87 -10.45 2.46
CA ASP A 19 21.00 -10.47 0.99
C ASP A 19 21.10 -9.06 0.39
N LEU A 20 20.23 -8.14 0.84
CA LEU A 20 20.22 -6.77 0.31
C LEU A 20 21.20 -5.82 1.02
N HIS A 21 21.76 -6.24 2.16
CA HIS A 21 22.60 -5.39 3.02
C HIS A 21 21.95 -4.04 3.30
N SER A 22 20.69 -4.07 3.70
CA SER A 22 19.81 -2.93 3.91
C SER A 22 19.21 -2.97 5.33
N ARG A 23 18.66 -1.87 5.79
CA ARG A 23 17.98 -1.79 7.07
C ARG A 23 16.46 -1.83 6.87
N PRO A 24 15.72 -2.68 7.61
CA PRO A 24 14.27 -2.59 7.65
C PRO A 24 13.85 -1.20 8.17
N ALA A 25 13.04 -0.47 7.41
CA ALA A 25 12.66 0.89 7.80
C ALA A 25 11.36 0.95 8.62
N SER A 26 10.44 0.00 8.43
CA SER A 26 9.22 -0.09 9.24
C SER A 26 9.49 -0.46 10.69
N LYS A 27 10.52 -1.30 10.94
CA LYS A 27 10.85 -1.77 12.29
C LYS A 27 11.37 -0.64 13.18
N GLY A 28 10.65 -0.37 14.25
CA GLY A 28 10.94 0.74 15.18
C GLY A 28 10.24 2.05 14.82
N GLN A 29 9.57 2.14 13.68
CA GLN A 29 8.76 3.30 13.33
C GLN A 29 7.44 3.27 14.13
N TYR A 30 7.14 4.34 14.87
CA TYR A 30 5.96 4.41 15.75
C TYR A 30 5.79 3.18 16.67
N ASP A 31 6.90 2.66 17.20
CA ASP A 31 6.94 1.45 18.04
C ASP A 31 6.50 0.15 17.32
N PHE A 32 6.40 0.15 15.97
CA PHE A 32 6.07 -1.04 15.20
C PHE A 32 7.22 -2.06 15.25
N PRO A 33 7.01 -3.29 15.75
CA PRO A 33 8.12 -4.21 16.04
C PRO A 33 8.55 -5.08 14.86
N TYR A 34 7.87 -5.00 13.71
CA TYR A 34 8.05 -5.89 12.57
C TYR A 34 8.67 -5.17 11.36
N VAL A 35 9.15 -5.96 10.38
CA VAL A 35 9.81 -5.42 9.17
C VAL A 35 8.84 -5.18 8.02
N LEU A 36 7.61 -5.69 8.14
CA LEU A 36 6.55 -5.53 7.13
C LEU A 36 5.17 -5.57 7.75
N ASN A 37 4.18 -5.08 7.01
CA ASN A 37 2.78 -5.26 7.34
C ASN A 37 2.19 -6.45 6.54
N THR A 38 1.28 -7.20 7.16
CA THR A 38 0.51 -8.28 6.52
C THR A 38 -0.97 -8.05 6.75
N SER A 39 -1.65 -7.48 5.78
CA SER A 39 -3.08 -7.12 5.89
C SER A 39 -3.92 -8.13 5.12
N ILE A 40 -4.65 -8.99 5.85
CA ILE A 40 -5.42 -10.10 5.29
C ILE A 40 -6.89 -9.71 5.17
N ASN A 41 -7.50 -9.96 4.01
CA ASN A 41 -8.91 -9.82 3.71
C ASN A 41 -9.47 -8.42 4.07
N GLU A 42 -10.26 -8.33 5.17
CA GLU A 42 -10.86 -7.08 5.65
C GLU A 42 -9.89 -6.12 6.34
N VAL A 43 -8.69 -6.56 6.68
CA VAL A 43 -7.66 -5.66 7.21
C VAL A 43 -7.12 -4.81 6.06
N VAL A 44 -7.41 -3.51 6.10
CA VAL A 44 -7.12 -2.59 5.00
C VAL A 44 -5.63 -2.32 4.87
N CYS A 45 -4.96 -2.01 6.00
CA CYS A 45 -3.52 -1.74 6.07
C CYS A 45 -2.99 -1.99 7.49
N HIS A 46 -1.66 -1.90 7.66
CA HIS A 46 -0.95 -1.98 8.93
C HIS A 46 -1.20 -3.27 9.74
N GLY A 47 -1.61 -4.37 9.08
CA GLY A 47 -1.77 -5.66 9.72
C GLY A 47 -0.46 -6.16 10.31
N MET A 48 -0.47 -6.57 11.59
CA MET A 48 0.71 -7.04 12.29
C MET A 48 0.93 -8.54 12.06
N PRO A 49 2.14 -8.98 11.68
CA PRO A 49 2.47 -10.40 11.58
C PRO A 49 2.26 -11.16 12.90
N LYS A 50 1.72 -12.39 12.82
CA LYS A 50 1.47 -13.26 13.98
C LYS A 50 1.85 -14.71 13.67
N GLU A 51 2.39 -15.41 14.67
CA GLU A 51 2.67 -16.84 14.55
C GLU A 51 1.39 -17.67 14.36
N SER A 52 0.31 -17.27 15.00
CA SER A 52 -0.98 -17.97 14.93
C SER A 52 -1.77 -17.71 13.65
N GLU A 53 -1.37 -16.72 12.85
CA GLU A 53 -2.08 -16.32 11.65
C GLU A 53 -1.45 -16.94 10.41
N HIS A 54 -2.10 -17.99 9.89
CA HIS A 54 -1.62 -18.76 8.73
C HIS A 54 -2.42 -18.43 7.47
N LEU A 55 -1.72 -18.20 6.37
CA LEU A 55 -2.35 -17.97 5.07
C LEU A 55 -3.06 -19.24 4.57
N LYS A 56 -4.33 -19.10 4.20
CA LYS A 56 -5.21 -20.19 3.70
C LYS A 56 -5.64 -19.88 2.28
N SER A 57 -5.94 -20.93 1.51
CA SER A 57 -6.58 -20.77 0.19
C SER A 57 -7.88 -19.97 0.35
N GLY A 58 -8.14 -19.06 -0.57
CA GLY A 58 -9.29 -18.15 -0.53
C GLY A 58 -8.99 -16.77 0.05
N MET A 59 -7.87 -16.60 0.75
CA MET A 59 -7.47 -15.30 1.31
C MET A 59 -6.80 -14.42 0.25
N ILE A 60 -6.95 -13.12 0.43
CA ILE A 60 -6.10 -12.10 -0.18
C ILE A 60 -5.25 -11.48 0.92
N VAL A 61 -4.00 -11.15 0.63
CA VAL A 61 -3.11 -10.49 1.59
C VAL A 61 -2.33 -9.37 0.92
N ASN A 62 -2.31 -8.21 1.54
CA ASN A 62 -1.36 -7.16 1.23
C ASN A 62 -0.10 -7.40 2.04
N VAL A 63 1.05 -7.34 1.38
CA VAL A 63 2.37 -7.33 2.01
C VAL A 63 3.02 -6.00 1.66
N ASP A 64 3.35 -5.24 2.68
CA ASP A 64 3.87 -3.89 2.58
C ASP A 64 5.20 -3.80 3.30
N ILE A 65 6.24 -3.39 2.58
CA ILE A 65 7.63 -3.49 2.99
C ILE A 65 8.33 -2.17 2.72
N THR A 66 8.97 -1.63 3.75
CA THR A 66 9.88 -0.49 3.60
C THR A 66 11.27 -0.84 4.07
N LEU A 67 12.26 -0.43 3.32
CA LEU A 67 13.67 -0.60 3.66
C LEU A 67 14.47 0.68 3.40
N GLU A 68 15.56 0.81 4.11
CA GLU A 68 16.54 1.88 3.89
C GLU A 68 17.83 1.30 3.35
N LYS A 69 18.33 1.92 2.29
CA LYS A 69 19.66 1.67 1.75
C LYS A 69 20.35 2.98 1.41
N GLU A 70 21.58 3.13 1.89
CA GLU A 70 22.42 4.32 1.63
C GLU A 70 21.74 5.64 2.03
N GLY A 71 20.93 5.62 3.09
CA GLY A 71 20.21 6.79 3.62
C GLY A 71 18.97 7.17 2.84
N LEU A 72 18.46 6.29 1.96
CA LEU A 72 17.23 6.49 1.22
C LEU A 72 16.25 5.34 1.49
N ILE A 73 14.98 5.69 1.61
CA ILE A 73 13.87 4.75 1.83
C ILE A 73 13.32 4.27 0.48
N ALA A 74 13.09 2.96 0.39
CA ALA A 74 12.28 2.35 -0.66
C ALA A 74 11.05 1.73 -0.02
N ASP A 75 9.87 2.07 -0.55
CA ASP A 75 8.57 1.65 -0.08
C ASP A 75 7.85 0.86 -1.17
N SER A 76 7.32 -0.31 -0.84
CA SER A 76 6.72 -1.22 -1.82
C SER A 76 5.64 -2.08 -1.20
N SER A 77 4.46 -2.06 -1.81
CA SER A 77 3.29 -2.81 -1.37
C SER A 77 2.73 -3.68 -2.49
N LYS A 78 2.31 -4.91 -2.17
CA LYS A 78 1.75 -5.83 -3.16
C LYS A 78 0.66 -6.71 -2.57
N MET A 79 -0.43 -6.87 -3.35
CA MET A 79 -1.49 -7.84 -3.08
C MET A 79 -1.14 -9.23 -3.62
N TYR A 80 -1.37 -10.26 -2.82
CA TYR A 80 -1.24 -11.66 -3.19
C TYR A 80 -2.57 -12.39 -3.04
N LEU A 81 -2.91 -13.22 -4.01
CA LEU A 81 -4.05 -14.12 -4.00
C LEU A 81 -3.57 -15.49 -3.52
N ILE A 82 -4.09 -15.99 -2.42
CA ILE A 82 -3.62 -17.24 -1.82
C ILE A 82 -4.47 -18.40 -2.30
N GLY A 83 -3.90 -19.23 -3.16
CA GLY A 83 -4.61 -20.35 -3.77
C GLY A 83 -5.80 -19.88 -4.63
N GLU A 84 -6.93 -20.56 -4.52
CA GLU A 84 -8.16 -20.18 -5.22
C GLU A 84 -8.98 -19.22 -4.37
N VAL A 85 -9.11 -17.97 -4.87
CA VAL A 85 -9.91 -16.92 -4.22
C VAL A 85 -11.25 -16.75 -4.94
N SER A 86 -12.22 -16.17 -4.23
CA SER A 86 -13.54 -15.87 -4.82
C SER A 86 -13.40 -14.90 -6.02
N PRO A 87 -14.30 -14.98 -7.02
CA PRO A 87 -14.34 -14.02 -8.12
C PRO A 87 -14.44 -12.56 -7.64
N LEU A 88 -15.15 -12.30 -6.55
CA LEU A 88 -15.30 -10.96 -5.97
C LEU A 88 -13.96 -10.45 -5.42
N ALA A 89 -13.23 -11.27 -4.65
CA ALA A 89 -11.92 -10.90 -4.13
C ALA A 89 -10.90 -10.67 -5.27
N ARG A 90 -10.88 -11.54 -6.26
CA ARG A 90 -10.02 -11.38 -7.44
C ARG A 90 -10.33 -10.08 -8.17
N ARG A 91 -11.62 -9.79 -8.38
CA ARG A 91 -12.05 -8.55 -9.05
C ARG A 91 -11.65 -7.31 -8.25
N LEU A 92 -11.80 -7.32 -6.93
CA LEU A 92 -11.38 -6.20 -6.06
C LEU A 92 -9.88 -5.92 -6.23
N VAL A 93 -9.03 -6.94 -6.08
CA VAL A 93 -7.58 -6.82 -6.24
C VAL A 93 -7.21 -6.29 -7.64
N GLN A 94 -7.83 -6.85 -8.69
CA GLN A 94 -7.58 -6.43 -10.05
C GLN A 94 -7.99 -4.97 -10.29
N LYS A 95 -9.16 -4.55 -9.80
CA LYS A 95 -9.65 -3.18 -9.98
C LYS A 95 -8.86 -2.16 -9.17
N THR A 96 -8.37 -2.53 -8.00
CA THR A 96 -7.45 -1.70 -7.21
C THR A 96 -6.12 -1.50 -7.94
N TYR A 97 -5.55 -2.57 -8.49
CA TYR A 97 -4.33 -2.51 -9.29
C TYR A 97 -4.50 -1.62 -10.54
N GLU A 98 -5.61 -1.79 -11.26
CA GLU A 98 -5.93 -0.95 -12.43
C GLU A 98 -6.12 0.53 -12.04
N ALA A 99 -6.76 0.81 -10.90
CA ALA A 99 -6.94 2.16 -10.36
C ALA A 99 -5.59 2.82 -10.05
N MET A 100 -4.69 2.11 -9.38
CA MET A 100 -3.32 2.57 -9.13
C MET A 100 -2.64 3.00 -10.44
N TRP A 101 -2.71 2.17 -11.48
CA TRP A 101 -2.13 2.50 -12.79
C TRP A 101 -2.83 3.66 -13.48
N LYS A 102 -4.12 3.92 -13.20
CA LYS A 102 -4.79 5.15 -13.69
C LYS A 102 -4.17 6.39 -13.07
N GLY A 103 -3.87 6.35 -11.76
CA GLY A 103 -3.16 7.42 -11.07
C GLY A 103 -1.74 7.61 -11.59
N ILE A 104 -0.96 6.52 -11.70
CA ILE A 104 0.42 6.56 -12.20
C ILE A 104 0.52 7.18 -13.60
N LYS A 105 -0.41 6.85 -14.50
CA LYS A 105 -0.43 7.39 -15.87
C LYS A 105 -0.68 8.89 -15.97
N VAL A 106 -1.18 9.51 -14.92
CA VAL A 106 -1.39 10.97 -14.85
C VAL A 106 -0.09 11.69 -14.48
N VAL A 107 0.85 11.00 -13.84
CA VAL A 107 2.10 11.58 -13.32
C VAL A 107 2.95 12.12 -14.45
N ARG A 108 3.13 13.43 -14.46
CA ARG A 108 4.04 14.19 -15.33
C ARG A 108 4.28 15.58 -14.75
N PRO A 109 5.37 16.25 -15.08
CA PRO A 109 5.55 17.65 -14.72
C PRO A 109 4.35 18.50 -15.14
N GLY A 110 3.87 19.35 -14.24
CA GLY A 110 2.70 20.21 -14.46
C GLY A 110 1.33 19.61 -14.15
N ALA A 111 1.20 18.29 -13.99
CA ALA A 111 0.00 17.69 -13.39
C ALA A 111 -0.08 18.03 -11.91
N THR A 112 -1.25 17.83 -11.29
CA THR A 112 -1.45 18.07 -9.86
C THR A 112 -1.71 16.78 -9.10
N LEU A 113 -1.53 16.80 -7.79
CA LEU A 113 -1.89 15.67 -6.93
C LEU A 113 -3.40 15.35 -7.01
N GLY A 114 -4.24 16.38 -7.16
CA GLY A 114 -5.69 16.21 -7.37
C GLY A 114 -6.04 15.47 -8.65
N ASP A 115 -5.22 15.59 -9.70
CA ASP A 115 -5.40 14.82 -10.95
C ASP A 115 -5.19 13.33 -10.71
N ILE A 116 -4.16 12.96 -9.92
CA ILE A 116 -3.88 11.57 -9.53
C ILE A 116 -5.07 11.01 -8.74
N GLY A 117 -5.47 11.72 -7.67
CA GLY A 117 -6.56 11.28 -6.80
C GLY A 117 -7.89 11.15 -7.57
N HIS A 118 -8.20 12.10 -8.43
CA HIS A 118 -9.40 12.05 -9.27
C HIS A 118 -9.42 10.85 -10.21
N ALA A 119 -8.29 10.56 -10.88
CA ALA A 119 -8.19 9.44 -11.80
C ALA A 119 -8.42 8.09 -11.09
N ILE A 120 -7.87 7.94 -9.88
CA ILE A 120 -8.06 6.75 -9.04
C ILE A 120 -9.52 6.65 -8.59
N GLN A 121 -10.05 7.70 -7.96
CA GLN A 121 -11.40 7.76 -7.42
C GLN A 121 -12.46 7.46 -8.48
N THR A 122 -12.39 8.15 -9.61
CA THR A 122 -13.34 7.95 -10.72
C THR A 122 -13.38 6.50 -11.18
N TYR A 123 -12.22 5.88 -11.29
CA TYR A 123 -12.15 4.48 -11.72
C TYR A 123 -12.69 3.51 -10.66
N VAL A 124 -12.33 3.70 -9.39
CA VAL A 124 -12.77 2.88 -8.25
C VAL A 124 -14.29 2.95 -8.08
N GLU A 125 -14.84 4.17 -7.98
CA GLU A 125 -16.28 4.40 -7.78
C GLU A 125 -17.11 3.95 -8.99
N GLY A 126 -16.62 4.19 -10.20
CA GLY A 126 -17.24 3.70 -11.44
C GLY A 126 -17.29 2.16 -11.56
N ASN A 127 -16.49 1.44 -10.77
CA ASN A 127 -16.53 -0.02 -10.68
C ASN A 127 -17.33 -0.54 -9.47
N GLY A 128 -17.99 0.35 -8.69
CA GLY A 128 -18.84 0.02 -7.56
C GLY A 128 -18.06 -0.25 -6.26
N TYR A 129 -16.86 0.31 -6.14
CA TYR A 129 -16.01 0.23 -4.96
C TYR A 129 -15.85 1.60 -4.30
N SER A 130 -15.24 1.64 -3.12
CA SER A 130 -14.98 2.88 -2.37
C SER A 130 -13.51 3.07 -2.11
N VAL A 131 -13.01 4.32 -2.24
CA VAL A 131 -11.66 4.69 -1.85
C VAL A 131 -11.64 5.02 -0.36
N VAL A 132 -10.73 4.41 0.38
CA VAL A 132 -10.45 4.75 1.78
C VAL A 132 -9.85 6.16 1.83
N ARG A 133 -10.26 6.97 2.82
CA ARG A 133 -9.89 8.39 2.91
C ARG A 133 -9.02 8.73 4.12
N GLU A 134 -8.93 7.82 5.07
CA GLU A 134 -8.19 7.99 6.32
C GLU A 134 -6.67 7.86 6.11
N TYR A 135 -6.26 7.23 5.03
CA TYR A 135 -4.86 7.01 4.66
C TYR A 135 -4.58 7.52 3.25
N CYS A 136 -3.32 7.80 2.97
CA CYS A 136 -2.88 8.32 1.67
C CYS A 136 -1.47 7.85 1.34
N GLY A 137 -1.06 8.03 0.10
CA GLY A 137 0.34 7.99 -0.29
C GLY A 137 1.08 9.24 0.20
N HIS A 138 2.37 9.25 0.06
CA HIS A 138 3.23 10.28 0.64
C HIS A 138 4.53 10.45 -0.14
N GLY A 139 5.18 11.60 0.03
CA GLY A 139 6.57 11.75 -0.35
C GLY A 139 7.44 10.75 0.41
N VAL A 140 8.50 10.27 -0.21
CA VAL A 140 9.44 9.32 0.38
C VAL A 140 10.86 9.67 -0.08
N GLY A 141 11.83 9.58 0.84
CA GLY A 141 13.21 9.92 0.53
C GLY A 141 14.14 9.53 1.66
N ARG A 142 14.58 10.46 2.47
CA ARG A 142 15.39 10.18 3.67
C ARG A 142 14.54 9.72 4.83
N GLU A 143 13.30 10.23 4.89
CA GLU A 143 12.28 9.78 5.83
C GLU A 143 11.23 8.92 5.11
N MET A 144 10.58 8.04 5.87
CA MET A 144 9.53 7.18 5.32
C MET A 144 8.34 8.01 4.84
N HIS A 145 7.93 8.98 5.62
CA HIS A 145 6.81 9.86 5.31
C HIS A 145 7.30 11.30 5.19
N GLU A 146 7.35 11.79 3.97
CA GLU A 146 7.66 13.17 3.63
C GLU A 146 6.48 13.85 2.94
N ASP A 147 6.46 15.17 2.89
CA ASP A 147 5.55 15.89 2.02
C ASP A 147 5.85 15.60 0.53
N PRO A 148 4.83 15.63 -0.34
CA PRO A 148 3.42 15.91 -0.08
C PRO A 148 2.60 14.68 0.31
N GLN A 149 1.43 14.88 0.93
CA GLN A 149 0.40 13.84 0.99
C GLN A 149 -0.20 13.61 -0.40
N VAL A 150 -0.33 12.34 -0.79
CA VAL A 150 -0.85 11.92 -2.10
C VAL A 150 -2.20 11.23 -1.88
N LEU A 151 -3.26 12.03 -1.89
CA LEU A 151 -4.61 11.51 -1.71
C LEU A 151 -5.05 10.69 -2.93
N HIS A 152 -5.75 9.59 -2.69
CA HIS A 152 -6.29 8.72 -3.75
C HIS A 152 -7.71 9.11 -4.19
N TYR A 153 -8.12 10.31 -3.83
CA TYR A 153 -9.34 10.99 -4.25
C TYR A 153 -9.05 12.48 -4.42
N GLY A 154 -9.89 13.20 -5.15
CA GLY A 154 -9.64 14.63 -5.33
C GLY A 154 -10.36 15.27 -6.50
N ILE A 155 -10.05 16.55 -6.69
CA ILE A 155 -10.59 17.39 -7.76
C ILE A 155 -9.46 17.70 -8.75
N PRO A 156 -9.67 17.54 -10.06
CA PRO A 156 -8.66 17.85 -11.06
C PRO A 156 -8.14 19.28 -10.94
N GLY A 157 -6.84 19.45 -11.16
CA GLY A 157 -6.18 20.76 -11.13
C GLY A 157 -5.95 21.33 -9.72
N THR A 158 -6.20 20.54 -8.66
CA THR A 158 -5.99 20.99 -7.27
C THR A 158 -4.79 20.31 -6.61
N GLY A 159 -4.32 20.87 -5.50
CA GLY A 159 -3.17 20.38 -4.76
C GLY A 159 -1.83 20.82 -5.37
N ALA A 160 -0.75 20.24 -4.90
CA ALA A 160 0.59 20.58 -5.36
C ALA A 160 0.82 20.17 -6.82
N VAL A 161 1.51 21.04 -7.55
CA VAL A 161 1.94 20.78 -8.93
C VAL A 161 3.16 19.88 -8.91
N LEU A 162 3.13 18.80 -9.67
CA LEU A 162 4.21 17.84 -9.81
C LEU A 162 5.40 18.46 -10.54
N LYS A 163 6.59 18.22 -10.02
CA LYS A 163 7.87 18.70 -10.57
C LYS A 163 8.82 17.54 -10.77
N GLU A 164 9.77 17.71 -11.68
CA GLU A 164 10.85 16.74 -11.85
C GLU A 164 11.65 16.55 -10.55
N GLY A 165 12.03 15.32 -10.27
CA GLY A 165 12.75 14.93 -9.06
C GLY A 165 11.89 14.62 -7.84
N MET A 166 10.56 14.84 -7.89
CA MET A 166 9.66 14.39 -6.82
C MET A 166 9.61 12.87 -6.78
N VAL A 167 9.71 12.30 -5.57
CA VAL A 167 9.53 10.87 -5.29
C VAL A 167 8.41 10.72 -4.28
N PHE A 168 7.44 9.89 -4.58
CA PHE A 168 6.27 9.67 -3.72
C PHE A 168 5.59 8.33 -4.02
N THR A 169 4.77 7.84 -3.09
CA THR A 169 3.99 6.62 -3.24
C THR A 169 2.61 6.89 -3.85
N ILE A 170 2.08 5.90 -4.56
CA ILE A 170 0.68 5.83 -5.00
C ILE A 170 0.17 4.44 -4.59
N GLU A 171 -0.61 4.39 -3.54
CA GLU A 171 -0.97 3.17 -2.82
C GLU A 171 -2.46 3.13 -2.44
N PRO A 172 -3.37 3.16 -3.40
CA PRO A 172 -4.80 3.27 -3.10
C PRO A 172 -5.31 2.09 -2.31
N MET A 173 -6.00 2.37 -1.21
CA MET A 173 -6.76 1.40 -0.43
C MET A 173 -8.21 1.44 -0.87
N VAL A 174 -8.75 0.28 -1.27
CA VAL A 174 -10.06 0.17 -1.91
C VAL A 174 -10.91 -0.87 -1.20
N ASN A 175 -12.11 -0.47 -0.77
CA ASN A 175 -13.07 -1.33 -0.10
C ASN A 175 -14.17 -1.79 -1.07
N ALA A 176 -14.60 -3.04 -0.91
CA ALA A 176 -15.76 -3.58 -1.61
C ALA A 176 -17.08 -3.01 -1.07
N GLY A 177 -17.09 -2.49 0.15
CA GLY A 177 -18.21 -1.82 0.81
C GLY A 177 -18.01 -0.31 0.93
N HIS A 178 -18.31 0.21 2.12
CA HIS A 178 -18.16 1.63 2.44
C HIS A 178 -16.69 2.06 2.56
N ALA A 179 -16.44 3.35 2.39
CA ALA A 179 -15.09 3.92 2.45
C ALA A 179 -14.50 3.93 3.86
N GLN A 180 -15.35 4.00 4.89
CA GLN A 180 -14.95 4.12 6.28
C GLN A 180 -14.19 2.88 6.75
N VAL A 181 -13.17 3.11 7.58
CA VAL A 181 -12.42 2.07 8.27
C VAL A 181 -12.61 2.19 9.78
N LYS A 182 -12.32 1.11 10.49
CA LYS A 182 -12.32 1.07 11.96
C LYS A 182 -10.93 0.64 12.41
N GLU A 183 -10.36 1.41 13.29
CA GLU A 183 -9.11 1.02 13.95
C GLU A 183 -9.37 -0.18 14.88
N LEU A 184 -8.49 -1.18 14.78
CA LEU A 184 -8.51 -2.34 15.65
C LEU A 184 -7.53 -2.13 16.81
N SER A 185 -7.97 -2.49 18.00
CA SER A 185 -7.14 -2.46 19.23
C SER A 185 -6.23 -3.67 19.32
#